data_184c5a790ec8308a19a572acac0799d6
#
_entry.id   184c5a790ec8308a19a572acac0799d6
#
_cell.length_a   1.000
_cell.length_b   1.000
_cell.length_c   1.000
_cell.angle_alpha   90.00
_cell.angle_beta   90.00
_cell.angle_gamma   90.00
#
_symmetry.space_group_name_H-M   'P 1'
#
loop_
_entity.id
_entity.type
_entity.pdbx_description
1 polymer ?
#
loop_
_entity_poly.entity_id
_entity_poly.type
_entity_poly.pdbx_seq_one_letter_code
_entity_poly.pdbx_strand_id
1 'polypeptide(L)'
;RIDRAGAWEVLRAHAARRTTDYRTRGWAVTERREGYDGRFRSGTATLGFAYNDWCAAQVAEKLGKTAEAAALRRRSGNWTNLWDATVVDTKSGFSGFIRARDAQGRFSNTPPRKGKDFYQGSAWEYSFFVPHDITELITRCGGREKFAKRLKYAFDNKLIDFGNEPSFLTPWLGCFVGDTALAADCAAKMKASFTEKGPPGDDDSGAMASLYVFIQVGFFPIAGQDLYALHGTSVPKLVFHLPNGRTFSVTGCPGVGFTRAVLNGRPLTTPFIRHADIVSGGELKFE
;
A
#
# COMPACT_ATOMS: atom_id res chain seq x y z
N ARG A 1 1.75 -10.22 -25.19
CA ARG A 1 0.32 -10.32 -24.77
C ARG A 1 0.24 -11.27 -23.58
N ILE A 2 -0.50 -10.90 -22.52
CA ILE A 2 -0.74 -11.79 -21.37
C ILE A 2 -1.88 -12.76 -21.75
N ASP A 3 -1.66 -14.06 -21.54
CA ASP A 3 -2.74 -15.04 -21.55
C ASP A 3 -3.63 -14.84 -20.32
N ARG A 4 -4.76 -14.15 -20.54
CA ARG A 4 -5.69 -13.78 -19.47
C ARG A 4 -6.41 -15.00 -18.87
N ALA A 5 -6.70 -16.03 -19.69
CA ALA A 5 -7.38 -17.23 -19.23
C ALA A 5 -6.44 -18.07 -18.34
N GLY A 6 -5.20 -18.30 -18.80
CA GLY A 6 -4.18 -19.00 -18.02
C GLY A 6 -3.84 -18.26 -16.73
N ALA A 7 -3.69 -16.91 -16.79
CA ALA A 7 -3.47 -16.10 -15.59
C ALA A 7 -4.61 -16.24 -14.58
N TRP A 8 -5.87 -16.30 -15.04
CA TRP A 8 -7.02 -16.52 -14.16
C TRP A 8 -6.96 -17.89 -13.47
N GLU A 9 -6.64 -18.96 -14.20
CA GLU A 9 -6.54 -20.30 -13.59
C GLU A 9 -5.49 -20.37 -12.49
N VAL A 10 -4.33 -19.70 -12.69
CA VAL A 10 -3.30 -19.57 -11.65
C VAL A 10 -3.84 -18.81 -10.43
N LEU A 11 -4.45 -17.64 -10.64
CA LEU A 11 -5.00 -16.83 -9.54
C LEU A 11 -6.09 -17.58 -8.77
N ARG A 12 -7.00 -18.27 -9.48
CA ARG A 12 -8.06 -19.08 -8.89
C ARG A 12 -7.51 -20.23 -8.06
N ALA A 13 -6.51 -20.94 -8.57
CA ALA A 13 -5.84 -22.01 -7.85
C ALA A 13 -5.15 -21.51 -6.58
N HIS A 14 -4.44 -20.37 -6.64
CA HIS A 14 -3.85 -19.74 -5.47
C HIS A 14 -4.90 -19.28 -4.45
N ALA A 15 -6.00 -18.68 -4.90
CA ALA A 15 -7.09 -18.26 -4.02
C ALA A 15 -7.77 -19.44 -3.32
N ALA A 16 -7.81 -20.62 -3.97
CA ALA A 16 -8.33 -21.86 -3.37
C ALA A 16 -7.37 -22.49 -2.34
N ARG A 17 -6.07 -22.24 -2.45
CA ARG A 17 -5.03 -22.78 -1.56
C ARG A 17 -4.78 -21.97 -0.30
N ARG A 18 -5.55 -20.88 -0.04
CA ARG A 18 -5.49 -20.17 1.24
C ARG A 18 -5.73 -21.14 2.39
N THR A 19 -5.16 -20.84 3.55
CA THR A 19 -5.33 -21.70 4.72
C THR A 19 -6.81 -21.93 5.03
N THR A 20 -7.15 -23.09 5.56
CA THR A 20 -8.55 -23.45 5.86
C THR A 20 -9.16 -22.47 6.84
N ASP A 21 -8.42 -22.10 7.90
CA ASP A 21 -8.81 -21.12 8.89
C ASP A 21 -9.12 -19.74 8.27
N TYR A 22 -8.27 -19.23 7.37
CA TYR A 22 -8.57 -17.99 6.66
C TYR A 22 -9.87 -18.08 5.84
N ARG A 23 -10.11 -19.21 5.17
CA ARG A 23 -11.32 -19.40 4.36
C ARG A 23 -12.60 -19.57 5.17
N THR A 24 -12.51 -20.17 6.36
CA THR A 24 -13.66 -20.51 7.19
C THR A 24 -13.91 -19.53 8.33
N ARG A 25 -12.85 -18.96 8.92
CA ARG A 25 -12.92 -18.04 10.07
C ARG A 25 -12.73 -16.58 9.66
N GLY A 26 -12.09 -16.32 8.51
CA GLY A 26 -11.75 -14.99 8.04
C GLY A 26 -10.38 -14.48 8.52
N TRP A 27 -9.56 -15.31 9.14
CA TRP A 27 -8.16 -15.00 9.48
C TRP A 27 -7.31 -16.26 9.54
N ALA A 28 -6.01 -16.11 9.28
CA ALA A 28 -5.01 -17.14 9.50
C ALA A 28 -4.65 -17.18 11.00
N VAL A 29 -4.56 -18.37 11.59
CA VAL A 29 -4.28 -18.53 13.03
C VAL A 29 -2.79 -18.48 13.35
N THR A 30 -2.45 -18.12 14.58
CA THR A 30 -1.06 -17.90 15.03
C THR A 30 -0.26 -19.18 15.23
N GLU A 31 -0.93 -20.31 15.44
CA GLU A 31 -0.30 -21.55 15.84
C GLU A 31 0.31 -22.35 14.69
N ARG A 32 0.07 -21.94 13.44
CA ARG A 32 0.68 -22.61 12.27
C ARG A 32 2.18 -22.36 12.22
N ARG A 33 2.91 -23.41 11.92
CA ARG A 33 4.35 -23.35 11.63
C ARG A 33 4.56 -23.56 10.14
N GLU A 34 4.53 -22.49 9.38
CA GLU A 34 4.83 -22.46 7.95
C GLU A 34 5.59 -21.17 7.64
N GLY A 35 6.46 -21.18 6.67
CA GLY A 35 7.23 -20.01 6.25
C GLY A 35 8.73 -20.27 6.24
N TYR A 36 9.48 -19.31 5.72
CA TYR A 36 10.90 -19.40 5.48
C TYR A 36 11.73 -19.72 6.74
N ASP A 37 11.38 -19.13 7.87
CA ASP A 37 12.04 -19.32 9.17
C ASP A 37 11.32 -20.31 10.09
N GLY A 38 10.38 -21.11 9.56
CA GLY A 38 9.54 -22.04 10.33
C GLY A 38 8.51 -21.34 11.22
N ARG A 39 8.29 -20.03 11.04
CA ARG A 39 7.35 -19.22 11.82
C ARG A 39 6.30 -18.61 10.91
N PHE A 40 5.06 -18.99 11.12
CA PHE A 40 3.94 -18.39 10.41
C PHE A 40 3.56 -17.05 11.05
N ARG A 41 3.54 -15.99 10.25
CA ARG A 41 3.15 -14.66 10.66
C ARG A 41 1.70 -14.40 10.26
N SER A 42 0.78 -14.77 11.12
CA SER A 42 -0.67 -14.77 10.82
C SER A 42 -1.24 -13.39 10.50
N GLY A 43 -0.72 -12.34 11.12
CA GLY A 43 -1.08 -10.95 10.81
C GLY A 43 -0.75 -10.62 9.35
N THR A 44 0.50 -10.81 8.95
CA THR A 44 0.94 -10.61 7.56
C THR A 44 0.18 -11.50 6.57
N ALA A 45 0.01 -12.79 6.91
CA ALA A 45 -0.67 -13.72 6.01
C ALA A 45 -2.13 -13.33 5.75
N THR A 46 -2.86 -12.93 6.79
CA THR A 46 -4.26 -12.50 6.65
C THR A 46 -4.39 -11.25 5.77
N LEU A 47 -3.55 -10.24 6.00
CA LEU A 47 -3.53 -9.02 5.19
C LEU A 47 -3.17 -9.32 3.74
N GLY A 48 -2.11 -10.11 3.51
CA GLY A 48 -1.68 -10.51 2.18
C GLY A 48 -2.74 -11.33 1.44
N PHE A 49 -3.42 -12.25 2.12
CA PHE A 49 -4.50 -13.02 1.51
C PHE A 49 -5.68 -12.13 1.13
N ALA A 50 -6.08 -11.19 2.00
CA ALA A 50 -7.17 -10.25 1.74
C ALA A 50 -6.87 -9.37 0.51
N TYR A 51 -5.67 -8.82 0.44
CA TYR A 51 -5.24 -8.02 -0.71
C TYR A 51 -5.15 -8.84 -2.01
N ASN A 52 -4.58 -10.03 -1.95
CA ASN A 52 -4.51 -10.92 -3.12
C ASN A 52 -5.89 -11.35 -3.61
N ASP A 53 -6.86 -11.60 -2.70
CA ASP A 53 -8.24 -11.90 -3.06
C ASP A 53 -8.90 -10.71 -3.74
N TRP A 54 -8.64 -9.49 -3.30
CA TRP A 54 -9.11 -8.28 -3.97
C TRP A 54 -8.53 -8.14 -5.38
N CYS A 55 -7.22 -8.36 -5.55
CA CYS A 55 -6.58 -8.34 -6.87
C CYS A 55 -7.17 -9.41 -7.81
N ALA A 56 -7.35 -10.63 -7.31
CA ALA A 56 -7.96 -11.72 -8.09
C ALA A 56 -9.42 -11.42 -8.45
N ALA A 57 -10.18 -10.75 -7.57
CA ALA A 57 -11.54 -10.32 -7.86
C ALA A 57 -11.60 -9.35 -9.06
N GLN A 58 -10.65 -8.42 -9.15
CA GLN A 58 -10.57 -7.49 -10.29
C GLN A 58 -10.37 -8.21 -11.63
N VAL A 59 -9.52 -9.24 -11.65
CA VAL A 59 -9.31 -10.07 -12.84
C VAL A 59 -10.57 -10.86 -13.17
N ALA A 60 -11.22 -11.46 -12.17
CA ALA A 60 -12.48 -12.18 -12.33
C ALA A 60 -13.58 -11.29 -12.93
N GLU A 61 -13.74 -10.08 -12.42
CA GLU A 61 -14.69 -9.09 -12.94
C GLU A 61 -14.46 -8.78 -14.42
N LYS A 62 -13.18 -8.54 -14.80
CA LYS A 62 -12.80 -8.25 -16.19
C LYS A 62 -13.01 -9.44 -17.14
N LEU A 63 -13.08 -10.66 -16.61
CA LEU A 63 -13.37 -11.89 -17.34
C LEU A 63 -14.84 -12.33 -17.26
N GLY A 64 -15.71 -11.53 -16.65
CA GLY A 64 -17.14 -11.85 -16.48
C GLY A 64 -17.42 -12.98 -15.49
N LYS A 65 -16.46 -13.31 -14.60
CA LYS A 65 -16.59 -14.32 -13.55
C LYS A 65 -17.26 -13.74 -12.30
N THR A 66 -18.52 -13.34 -12.43
CA THR A 66 -19.25 -12.55 -11.42
C THR A 66 -19.36 -13.22 -10.06
N ALA A 67 -19.65 -14.53 -10.03
CA ALA A 67 -19.81 -15.24 -8.75
C ALA A 67 -18.48 -15.35 -7.99
N GLU A 68 -17.41 -15.69 -8.70
CA GLU A 68 -16.06 -15.77 -8.14
C GLU A 68 -15.57 -14.39 -7.70
N ALA A 69 -15.81 -13.37 -8.50
CA ALA A 69 -15.46 -11.99 -8.16
C ALA A 69 -16.15 -11.55 -6.86
N ALA A 70 -17.46 -11.79 -6.75
CA ALA A 70 -18.23 -11.45 -5.55
C ALA A 70 -17.72 -12.21 -4.30
N ALA A 71 -17.37 -13.50 -4.44
CA ALA A 71 -16.82 -14.28 -3.34
C ALA A 71 -15.45 -13.76 -2.89
N LEU A 72 -14.57 -13.42 -3.85
CA LEU A 72 -13.26 -12.86 -3.58
C LEU A 72 -13.34 -11.45 -2.97
N ARG A 73 -14.28 -10.60 -3.44
CA ARG A 73 -14.55 -9.28 -2.85
C ARG A 73 -14.99 -9.38 -1.40
N ARG A 74 -15.92 -10.27 -1.07
CA ARG A 74 -16.30 -10.48 0.34
C ARG A 74 -15.11 -10.90 1.18
N ARG A 75 -14.29 -11.81 0.68
CA ARG A 75 -13.15 -12.36 1.40
C ARG A 75 -12.00 -11.33 1.54
N SER A 76 -11.89 -10.39 0.61
CA SER A 76 -10.91 -9.30 0.73
C SER A 76 -11.19 -8.38 1.92
N GLY A 77 -12.41 -8.33 2.44
CA GLY A 77 -12.76 -7.64 3.68
C GLY A 77 -12.26 -8.31 4.97
N ASN A 78 -11.69 -9.51 4.89
CA ASN A 78 -11.23 -10.28 6.05
C ASN A 78 -10.12 -9.58 6.86
N TRP A 79 -9.41 -8.60 6.31
CA TRP A 79 -8.45 -7.79 7.04
C TRP A 79 -9.09 -7.11 8.27
N THR A 80 -10.38 -6.78 8.19
CA THR A 80 -11.12 -6.13 9.28
C THR A 80 -11.24 -7.00 10.53
N ASN A 81 -11.16 -8.33 10.37
CA ASN A 81 -11.16 -9.27 11.50
C ASN A 81 -9.92 -9.14 12.38
N LEU A 82 -8.84 -8.56 11.85
CA LEU A 82 -7.63 -8.31 12.62
C LEU A 82 -7.59 -6.93 13.27
N TRP A 83 -8.58 -6.07 13.00
CA TRP A 83 -8.62 -4.74 13.61
C TRP A 83 -9.09 -4.82 15.07
N ASP A 84 -8.19 -4.53 15.99
CA ASP A 84 -8.49 -4.41 17.43
C ASP A 84 -8.60 -2.92 17.78
N ALA A 85 -9.83 -2.42 17.91
CA ALA A 85 -10.11 -1.02 18.24
C ALA A 85 -9.70 -0.63 19.66
N THR A 86 -9.50 -1.63 20.56
CA THR A 86 -9.26 -1.42 21.98
C THR A 86 -7.79 -1.28 22.36
N VAL A 87 -6.90 -1.80 21.52
CA VAL A 87 -5.46 -1.73 21.80
C VAL A 87 -4.95 -0.30 21.64
N VAL A 88 -4.12 0.13 22.57
CA VAL A 88 -3.53 1.47 22.60
C VAL A 88 -2.00 1.37 22.58
N ASP A 89 -1.34 2.15 21.72
CA ASP A 89 0.08 2.41 21.88
C ASP A 89 0.28 3.48 22.96
N THR A 90 0.70 3.07 24.14
CA THR A 90 0.79 3.93 25.34
C THR A 90 1.76 5.10 25.20
N LYS A 91 2.71 5.03 24.24
CA LYS A 91 3.66 6.14 23.99
C LYS A 91 3.06 7.25 23.15
N SER A 92 2.13 6.92 22.24
CA SER A 92 1.53 7.88 21.33
C SER A 92 0.09 8.26 21.69
N GLY A 93 -0.59 7.40 22.45
CA GLY A 93 -2.03 7.53 22.72
C GLY A 93 -2.93 7.09 21.57
N PHE A 94 -2.38 6.70 20.39
CA PHE A 94 -3.20 6.17 19.31
C PHE A 94 -3.77 4.80 19.67
N SER A 95 -5.05 4.61 19.34
CA SER A 95 -5.78 3.36 19.51
C SER A 95 -6.16 2.74 18.17
N GLY A 96 -6.49 1.44 18.20
CA GLY A 96 -6.89 0.68 17.02
C GLY A 96 -5.69 0.28 16.16
N PHE A 97 -5.38 -1.02 16.13
CA PHE A 97 -4.28 -1.58 15.32
C PHE A 97 -4.67 -2.95 14.78
N ILE A 98 -4.04 -3.33 13.69
CA ILE A 98 -4.05 -4.71 13.20
C ILE A 98 -3.31 -5.59 14.21
N ARG A 99 -3.92 -6.69 14.61
CA ARG A 99 -3.35 -7.71 15.52
C ARG A 99 -3.69 -9.11 15.05
N ALA A 100 -2.76 -10.04 15.23
CA ALA A 100 -3.01 -11.46 14.95
C ALA A 100 -4.09 -12.03 15.88
N ARG A 101 -4.75 -13.11 15.44
CA ARG A 101 -5.71 -13.88 16.24
C ARG A 101 -5.32 -15.35 16.35
N ASP A 102 -5.64 -15.94 17.49
CA ASP A 102 -5.55 -17.40 17.70
C ASP A 102 -6.79 -18.15 17.16
N ALA A 103 -6.79 -19.47 17.29
CA ALA A 103 -7.90 -20.32 16.84
C ALA A 103 -9.22 -20.07 17.61
N GLN A 104 -9.17 -19.50 18.80
CA GLN A 104 -10.33 -19.11 19.61
C GLN A 104 -10.83 -17.69 19.31
N GLY A 105 -10.16 -16.98 18.37
CA GLY A 105 -10.51 -15.61 17.99
C GLY A 105 -10.00 -14.54 18.94
N ARG A 106 -9.15 -14.89 19.90
CA ARG A 106 -8.54 -13.92 20.81
C ARG A 106 -7.41 -13.18 20.12
N PHE A 107 -7.34 -11.88 20.32
CA PHE A 107 -6.22 -11.08 19.81
C PHE A 107 -4.91 -11.42 20.55
N SER A 108 -3.82 -11.40 19.80
CA SER A 108 -2.47 -11.43 20.37
C SER A 108 -2.29 -10.27 21.35
N ASN A 109 -1.54 -10.45 22.44
CA ASN A 109 -1.15 -9.38 23.38
C ASN A 109 0.18 -8.71 23.02
N THR A 110 0.69 -8.93 21.82
CA THR A 110 1.90 -8.26 21.33
C THR A 110 1.68 -6.74 21.28
N PRO A 111 2.52 -5.91 21.93
CA PRO A 111 2.41 -4.46 21.83
C PRO A 111 2.56 -3.96 20.40
N PRO A 112 1.89 -2.83 20.01
CA PRO A 112 1.90 -2.34 18.62
C PRO A 112 3.28 -2.05 18.01
N ARG A 113 4.29 -1.79 18.84
CA ARG A 113 5.68 -1.54 18.42
C ARG A 113 6.55 -2.78 18.29
N LYS A 114 5.98 -3.99 18.49
CA LYS A 114 6.71 -5.26 18.43
C LYS A 114 6.26 -6.12 17.25
N GLY A 115 7.25 -6.78 16.61
CA GLY A 115 7.05 -7.50 15.35
C GLY A 115 6.65 -8.97 15.45
N LYS A 116 6.24 -9.48 16.61
CA LYS A 116 5.98 -10.93 16.79
C LYS A 116 4.92 -11.48 15.82
N ASP A 117 3.90 -10.72 15.52
CA ASP A 117 2.72 -11.13 14.75
C ASP A 117 2.89 -10.90 13.24
N PHE A 118 3.97 -10.23 12.85
CA PHE A 118 4.20 -9.78 11.49
C PHE A 118 5.58 -10.22 10.98
N TYR A 119 5.70 -10.36 9.68
CA TYR A 119 6.96 -10.61 9.01
C TYR A 119 7.68 -9.29 8.76
N GLN A 120 8.89 -9.15 9.29
CA GLN A 120 9.74 -7.97 9.12
C GLN A 120 9.02 -6.63 9.38
N GLY A 121 8.23 -6.56 10.43
CA GLY A 121 7.51 -5.34 10.76
C GLY A 121 6.69 -5.45 12.05
N SER A 122 5.95 -4.41 12.37
CA SER A 122 5.15 -4.26 13.57
C SER A 122 3.69 -3.92 13.25
N ALA A 123 2.83 -3.84 14.25
CA ALA A 123 1.45 -3.39 14.04
C ALA A 123 1.38 -1.93 13.58
N TRP A 124 2.38 -1.09 13.88
CA TRP A 124 2.45 0.26 13.33
C TRP A 124 2.56 0.27 11.80
N GLU A 125 3.43 -0.56 11.24
CA GLU A 125 3.63 -0.68 9.79
C GLU A 125 2.44 -1.35 9.12
N TYR A 126 2.07 -2.53 9.61
CA TYR A 126 1.02 -3.33 9.00
C TYR A 126 -0.40 -2.77 9.17
N SER A 127 -0.62 -1.86 10.13
CA SER A 127 -1.90 -1.13 10.21
C SER A 127 -2.06 -0.05 9.13
N PHE A 128 -1.02 0.22 8.32
CA PHE A 128 -1.12 1.02 7.09
C PHE A 128 -1.18 0.15 5.82
N PHE A 129 -0.91 -1.16 5.93
CA PHE A 129 -0.88 -2.06 4.78
C PHE A 129 -2.26 -2.63 4.44
N VAL A 130 -3.16 -1.78 3.98
CA VAL A 130 -4.48 -2.15 3.45
C VAL A 130 -4.72 -1.41 2.13
N PRO A 131 -3.90 -1.68 1.07
CA PRO A 131 -3.88 -0.88 -0.15
C PRO A 131 -5.19 -0.92 -0.95
N HIS A 132 -6.04 -1.91 -0.71
CA HIS A 132 -7.29 -2.13 -1.41
C HIS A 132 -8.52 -1.53 -0.70
N ASP A 133 -8.38 -1.08 0.55
CA ASP A 133 -9.51 -0.59 1.36
C ASP A 133 -9.10 0.56 2.30
N ILE A 134 -8.39 1.54 1.72
CA ILE A 134 -7.83 2.69 2.44
C ILE A 134 -8.94 3.54 3.06
N THR A 135 -10.11 3.62 2.43
CA THR A 135 -11.25 4.40 2.95
C THR A 135 -11.76 3.83 4.26
N GLU A 136 -11.94 2.50 4.34
CA GLU A 136 -12.36 1.85 5.60
C GLU A 136 -11.26 1.95 6.66
N LEU A 137 -9.99 1.81 6.26
CA LEU A 137 -8.87 2.01 7.18
C LEU A 137 -8.88 3.41 7.80
N ILE A 138 -9.07 4.46 7.00
CA ILE A 138 -9.19 5.85 7.49
C ILE A 138 -10.37 5.97 8.46
N THR A 139 -11.51 5.38 8.15
CA THR A 139 -12.70 5.37 9.01
C THR A 139 -12.40 4.72 10.36
N ARG A 140 -11.77 3.55 10.37
CA ARG A 140 -11.37 2.83 11.60
C ARG A 140 -10.33 3.58 12.43
N CYS A 141 -9.48 4.35 11.80
CA CYS A 141 -8.54 5.25 12.50
C CYS A 141 -9.20 6.50 13.09
N GLY A 142 -10.52 6.66 12.92
CA GLY A 142 -11.28 7.80 13.47
C GLY A 142 -11.37 9.00 12.52
N GLY A 143 -11.25 8.75 11.22
CA GLY A 143 -11.42 9.75 10.16
C GLY A 143 -10.12 10.41 9.70
N ARG A 144 -10.25 11.27 8.68
CA ARG A 144 -9.13 11.85 7.94
C ARG A 144 -8.12 12.58 8.82
N GLU A 145 -8.59 13.41 9.74
CA GLU A 145 -7.71 14.22 10.59
C GLU A 145 -6.87 13.33 11.53
N LYS A 146 -7.51 12.37 12.21
CA LYS A 146 -6.81 11.46 13.11
C LYS A 146 -5.85 10.54 12.35
N PHE A 147 -6.24 10.10 11.16
CA PHE A 147 -5.38 9.31 10.30
C PHE A 147 -4.14 10.09 9.86
N ALA A 148 -4.28 11.35 9.41
CA ALA A 148 -3.15 12.22 9.04
C ALA A 148 -2.19 12.42 10.22
N LYS A 149 -2.72 12.72 11.42
CA LYS A 149 -1.91 12.85 12.65
C LYS A 149 -1.16 11.55 12.97
N ARG A 150 -1.83 10.39 12.83
CA ARG A 150 -1.21 9.09 13.05
C ARG A 150 -0.11 8.77 12.03
N LEU A 151 -0.35 9.08 10.75
CA LEU A 151 0.63 8.90 9.69
C LEU A 151 1.87 9.77 9.94
N LYS A 152 1.66 11.06 10.20
CA LYS A 152 2.74 11.98 10.54
C LYS A 152 3.55 11.50 11.76
N TYR A 153 2.87 11.10 12.83
CA TYR A 153 3.51 10.57 14.03
C TYR A 153 4.39 9.34 13.74
N ALA A 154 3.89 8.42 12.90
CA ALA A 154 4.63 7.22 12.55
C ALA A 154 5.95 7.54 11.84
N PHE A 155 5.94 8.49 10.91
CA PHE A 155 7.14 8.94 10.20
C PHE A 155 8.10 9.73 11.11
N ASP A 156 7.60 10.67 11.90
CA ASP A 156 8.41 11.48 12.80
C ASP A 156 9.10 10.64 13.88
N ASN A 157 8.51 9.53 14.29
CA ASN A 157 9.03 8.63 15.32
C ASN A 157 9.71 7.37 14.76
N LYS A 158 9.97 7.32 13.45
CA LYS A 158 10.67 6.20 12.78
C LYS A 158 10.02 4.83 13.06
N LEU A 159 8.67 4.79 12.99
CA LEU A 159 7.88 3.58 13.22
C LEU A 159 7.56 2.84 11.91
N ILE A 160 8.06 3.35 10.78
CA ILE A 160 7.92 2.77 9.44
C ILE A 160 9.31 2.37 8.98
N ASP A 161 9.48 1.10 8.67
CA ASP A 161 10.70 0.59 8.03
C ASP A 161 10.61 0.84 6.52
N PHE A 162 11.52 1.64 5.99
CA PHE A 162 11.60 1.94 4.56
C PHE A 162 12.37 0.87 3.77
N GLY A 163 13.00 -0.04 4.44
CA GLY A 163 13.71 -1.17 3.85
C GLY A 163 12.84 -2.38 3.53
N ASN A 164 11.50 -2.26 3.64
CA ASN A 164 10.58 -3.38 3.40
C ASN A 164 9.35 -2.94 2.58
N GLU A 165 8.97 -3.72 1.57
CA GLU A 165 7.96 -3.39 0.57
C GLU A 165 6.56 -3.09 1.12
N PRO A 166 6.07 -3.71 2.20
CA PRO A 166 4.77 -3.35 2.79
C PRO A 166 4.66 -1.86 3.15
N SER A 167 5.80 -1.18 3.38
CA SER A 167 5.84 0.24 3.71
C SER A 167 5.85 1.17 2.48
N PHE A 168 6.02 0.65 1.27
CA PHE A 168 6.22 1.48 0.08
C PHE A 168 5.06 2.44 -0.21
N LEU A 169 3.82 2.00 -0.03
CA LEU A 169 2.66 2.87 -0.26
C LEU A 169 2.43 3.87 0.89
N THR A 170 2.99 3.64 2.06
CA THR A 170 2.64 4.37 3.28
C THR A 170 2.80 5.89 3.16
N PRO A 171 3.85 6.47 2.53
CA PRO A 171 3.96 7.92 2.34
C PRO A 171 2.75 8.54 1.63
N TRP A 172 2.26 7.86 0.60
CA TRP A 172 1.19 8.37 -0.27
C TRP A 172 -0.21 8.22 0.31
N LEU A 173 -0.36 7.61 1.50
CA LEU A 173 -1.64 7.58 2.21
C LEU A 173 -2.12 8.98 2.59
N GLY A 174 -1.23 9.97 2.69
CA GLY A 174 -1.58 11.39 2.82
C GLY A 174 -2.50 11.89 1.70
N CYS A 175 -2.33 11.40 0.48
CA CYS A 175 -3.17 11.77 -0.66
C CYS A 175 -4.65 11.38 -0.45
N PHE A 176 -4.92 10.26 0.21
CA PHE A 176 -6.28 9.77 0.47
C PHE A 176 -7.03 10.57 1.54
N VAL A 177 -6.31 11.34 2.34
CA VAL A 177 -6.90 12.30 3.28
C VAL A 177 -6.89 13.73 2.75
N GLY A 178 -6.38 13.94 1.52
CA GLY A 178 -6.31 15.26 0.88
C GLY A 178 -5.11 16.10 1.35
N ASP A 179 -4.15 15.50 2.03
CA ASP A 179 -2.96 16.16 2.54
C ASP A 179 -1.73 15.79 1.70
N THR A 180 -1.56 16.50 0.58
CA THR A 180 -0.44 16.30 -0.34
C THR A 180 0.89 16.77 0.25
N ALA A 181 0.86 17.75 1.14
CA ALA A 181 2.05 18.22 1.84
C ALA A 181 2.59 17.13 2.80
N LEU A 182 1.69 16.44 3.52
CA LEU A 182 2.07 15.28 4.34
C LEU A 182 2.64 14.16 3.48
N ALA A 183 2.04 13.87 2.33
CA ALA A 183 2.56 12.84 1.42
C ALA A 183 3.98 13.20 0.91
N ALA A 184 4.20 14.46 0.54
CA ALA A 184 5.50 14.96 0.12
C ALA A 184 6.55 14.90 1.24
N ASP A 185 6.22 15.30 2.46
CA ASP A 185 7.09 15.21 3.64
C ASP A 185 7.48 13.75 3.93
N CYS A 186 6.50 12.85 3.92
CA CYS A 186 6.74 11.42 4.13
C CYS A 186 7.62 10.82 3.01
N ALA A 187 7.37 11.17 1.75
CA ALA A 187 8.18 10.73 0.62
C ALA A 187 9.63 11.27 0.70
N ALA A 188 9.79 12.51 1.14
CA ALA A 188 11.12 13.11 1.36
C ALA A 188 11.90 12.39 2.48
N LYS A 189 11.24 12.01 3.58
CA LYS A 189 11.85 11.22 4.65
C LYS A 189 12.25 9.82 4.17
N MET A 190 11.40 9.18 3.36
CA MET A 190 11.73 7.89 2.72
C MET A 190 12.92 8.04 1.76
N LYS A 191 12.93 9.08 0.91
CA LYS A 191 14.05 9.39 0.01
C LYS A 191 15.37 9.55 0.78
N ALA A 192 15.36 10.22 1.93
CA ALA A 192 16.55 10.46 2.74
C ALA A 192 17.17 9.17 3.32
N SER A 193 16.44 8.05 3.31
CA SER A 193 16.98 6.74 3.71
C SER A 193 17.86 6.08 2.64
N PHE A 194 17.76 6.53 1.38
CA PHE A 194 18.67 6.13 0.31
C PHE A 194 19.93 6.96 0.39
N THR A 195 21.07 6.30 0.52
CA THR A 195 22.37 6.95 0.72
C THR A 195 23.39 6.48 -0.33
N GLU A 196 24.56 7.06 -0.34
CA GLU A 196 25.69 6.59 -1.18
C GLU A 196 26.09 5.14 -0.89
N LYS A 197 25.72 4.60 0.29
CA LYS A 197 25.97 3.21 0.66
C LYS A 197 24.94 2.24 0.09
N GLY A 198 23.87 2.77 -0.51
CA GLY A 198 22.79 1.99 -1.12
C GLY A 198 21.40 2.30 -0.55
N PRO A 199 20.41 1.49 -0.94
CA PRO A 199 19.05 1.55 -0.43
C PRO A 199 18.95 1.20 1.06
N PRO A 200 17.85 1.51 1.74
CA PRO A 200 17.65 1.20 3.16
C PRO A 200 17.45 -0.29 3.46
N GLY A 201 17.17 -1.11 2.45
CA GLY A 201 16.97 -2.56 2.55
C GLY A 201 17.49 -3.29 1.32
N ASP A 202 17.18 -4.57 1.21
CA ASP A 202 17.50 -5.36 0.04
C ASP A 202 16.73 -4.86 -1.19
N ASP A 203 17.37 -4.84 -2.37
CA ASP A 203 16.75 -4.30 -3.59
C ASP A 203 15.62 -5.18 -4.14
N ASP A 204 15.57 -6.45 -3.77
CA ASP A 204 14.51 -7.43 -4.05
C ASP A 204 13.99 -7.35 -5.50
N SER A 205 14.87 -7.68 -6.43
CA SER A 205 14.60 -7.67 -7.88
C SER A 205 14.30 -6.27 -8.44
N GLY A 206 14.86 -5.22 -7.86
CA GLY A 206 14.73 -3.84 -8.31
C GLY A 206 13.59 -3.07 -7.63
N ALA A 207 13.01 -3.60 -6.55
CA ALA A 207 11.91 -2.95 -5.84
C ALA A 207 12.35 -1.62 -5.21
N MET A 208 13.50 -1.58 -4.52
CA MET A 208 14.05 -0.36 -3.92
C MET A 208 14.49 0.65 -4.98
N ALA A 209 15.17 0.19 -6.02
CA ALA A 209 15.57 1.05 -7.13
C ALA A 209 14.37 1.67 -7.82
N SER A 210 13.31 0.90 -8.06
CA SER A 210 12.05 1.39 -8.62
C SER A 210 11.35 2.39 -7.70
N LEU A 211 11.32 2.12 -6.39
CA LEU A 211 10.78 3.05 -5.39
C LEU A 211 11.49 4.41 -5.45
N TYR A 212 12.83 4.40 -5.50
CA TYR A 212 13.61 5.62 -5.60
C TYR A 212 13.27 6.43 -6.87
N VAL A 213 13.13 5.74 -8.02
CA VAL A 213 12.71 6.39 -9.28
C VAL A 213 11.34 7.03 -9.13
N PHE A 214 10.35 6.34 -8.57
CA PHE A 214 9.01 6.90 -8.37
C PHE A 214 9.01 8.11 -7.41
N ILE A 215 9.83 8.09 -6.37
CA ILE A 215 10.02 9.26 -5.50
C ILE A 215 10.57 10.45 -6.29
N GLN A 216 11.52 10.22 -7.20
CA GLN A 216 12.08 11.32 -8.03
C GLN A 216 11.07 11.86 -9.05
N VAL A 217 10.24 10.98 -9.62
CA VAL A 217 9.24 11.34 -10.63
C VAL A 217 8.13 12.21 -10.05
N GLY A 218 7.73 12.00 -8.81
CA GLY A 218 6.69 12.77 -8.15
C GLY A 218 5.32 12.09 -8.08
N PHE A 219 5.23 10.82 -8.46
CA PHE A 219 4.02 10.01 -8.29
C PHE A 219 4.37 8.54 -7.97
N PHE A 220 3.45 7.84 -7.34
CA PHE A 220 3.63 6.44 -6.96
C PHE A 220 2.44 5.57 -7.41
N PRO A 221 2.66 4.42 -8.07
CA PRO A 221 1.61 3.52 -8.49
C PRO A 221 0.97 2.82 -7.30
N ILE A 222 -0.37 2.75 -7.28
CA ILE A 222 -1.10 1.96 -6.30
C ILE A 222 -1.33 0.57 -6.88
N ALA A 223 -0.52 -0.39 -6.44
CA ALA A 223 -0.54 -1.73 -7.00
C ALA A 223 -1.96 -2.35 -6.98
N GLY A 224 -2.32 -3.01 -8.09
CA GLY A 224 -3.65 -3.57 -8.30
C GLY A 224 -4.73 -2.55 -8.69
N GLN A 225 -4.40 -1.27 -8.80
CA GLN A 225 -5.30 -0.19 -9.21
C GLN A 225 -4.77 0.53 -10.46
N ASP A 226 -5.66 1.15 -11.21
CA ASP A 226 -5.35 2.08 -12.29
C ASP A 226 -5.18 3.51 -11.74
N LEU A 227 -4.29 3.66 -10.76
CA LEU A 227 -4.18 4.91 -10.01
C LEU A 227 -2.74 5.17 -9.58
N TYR A 228 -2.32 6.44 -9.67
CA TYR A 228 -1.04 6.94 -9.17
C TYR A 228 -1.28 8.11 -8.23
N ALA A 229 -0.70 8.04 -7.03
CA ALA A 229 -0.77 9.10 -6.03
C ALA A 229 0.37 10.10 -6.22
N LEU A 230 0.08 11.40 -6.16
CA LEU A 230 0.99 12.49 -6.47
C LEU A 230 1.61 13.08 -5.21
N HIS A 231 2.92 13.43 -5.27
CA HIS A 231 3.62 14.09 -4.15
C HIS A 231 4.58 15.22 -4.59
N GLY A 232 4.69 15.47 -5.89
CA GLY A 232 5.61 16.48 -6.42
C GLY A 232 6.96 15.92 -6.84
N THR A 233 7.50 16.40 -7.95
CA THR A 233 8.76 15.92 -8.52
C THR A 233 9.98 16.39 -7.77
N SER A 234 11.04 15.58 -7.76
CA SER A 234 12.37 15.95 -7.22
C SER A 234 13.32 16.53 -8.28
N VAL A 235 12.90 16.57 -9.53
CA VAL A 235 13.69 17.08 -10.66
C VAL A 235 12.90 18.07 -11.52
N PRO A 236 13.54 19.04 -12.19
CA PRO A 236 12.82 20.07 -12.95
C PRO A 236 11.96 19.50 -14.08
N LYS A 237 12.46 18.46 -14.74
CA LYS A 237 11.77 17.83 -15.88
C LYS A 237 12.19 16.36 -16.04
N LEU A 238 11.21 15.51 -16.33
CA LEU A 238 11.38 14.13 -16.78
C LEU A 238 10.57 13.92 -18.05
N VAL A 239 11.05 13.06 -18.95
CA VAL A 239 10.31 12.66 -20.15
C VAL A 239 10.32 11.15 -20.27
N PHE A 240 9.15 10.57 -20.35
CA PHE A 240 8.94 9.16 -20.61
C PHE A 240 8.69 8.95 -22.09
N HIS A 241 9.51 8.16 -22.74
CA HIS A 241 9.28 7.67 -24.11
C HIS A 241 8.47 6.38 -24.03
N LEU A 242 7.23 6.44 -24.48
CA LEU A 242 6.28 5.35 -24.34
C LEU A 242 6.39 4.36 -25.51
N PRO A 243 6.10 3.06 -25.32
CA PRO A 243 6.18 2.05 -26.39
C PRO A 243 5.27 2.32 -27.60
N ASN A 244 4.25 3.15 -27.44
CA ASN A 244 3.33 3.57 -28.51
C ASN A 244 3.83 4.78 -29.30
N GLY A 245 5.08 5.20 -29.12
CA GLY A 245 5.72 6.33 -29.79
C GLY A 245 5.35 7.71 -29.21
N ARG A 246 4.51 7.77 -28.19
CA ARG A 246 4.16 9.03 -27.49
C ARG A 246 5.18 9.36 -26.40
N THR A 247 5.10 10.58 -25.89
CA THR A 247 5.86 11.02 -24.72
C THR A 247 4.91 11.50 -23.63
N PHE A 248 5.29 11.25 -22.38
CA PHE A 248 4.67 11.83 -21.20
C PHE A 248 5.74 12.56 -20.40
N SER A 249 5.55 13.85 -20.15
CA SER A 249 6.51 14.65 -19.39
C SER A 249 5.96 14.98 -18.00
N VAL A 250 6.88 15.07 -17.05
CA VAL A 250 6.60 15.57 -15.69
C VAL A 250 7.51 16.77 -15.46
N THR A 251 6.91 17.88 -15.06
CA THR A 251 7.63 19.15 -14.80
C THR A 251 7.22 19.74 -13.44
N GLY A 252 8.11 20.50 -12.81
CA GLY A 252 7.79 21.17 -11.55
C GLY A 252 9.01 21.72 -10.84
N CYS A 253 8.79 22.34 -9.68
CA CYS A 253 9.85 22.80 -8.80
C CYS A 253 10.38 21.63 -7.97
N PRO A 254 11.68 21.33 -8.01
CA PRO A 254 12.26 20.22 -7.27
C PRO A 254 12.13 20.38 -5.74
N GLY A 255 11.72 19.31 -5.07
CA GLY A 255 12.01 19.10 -3.65
C GLY A 255 10.97 19.53 -2.63
N VAL A 256 9.89 20.17 -3.02
CA VAL A 256 8.90 20.65 -2.05
C VAL A 256 7.50 20.38 -2.57
N GLY A 257 6.91 19.26 -2.37
CA GLY A 257 5.49 19.06 -2.62
C GLY A 257 4.92 19.88 -3.80
N PHE A 258 3.65 20.10 -3.80
CA PHE A 258 2.99 20.99 -4.77
C PHE A 258 1.71 21.56 -4.17
N THR A 259 1.31 22.75 -4.62
CA THR A 259 0.03 23.37 -4.25
C THR A 259 -1.06 23.03 -5.27
N ARG A 260 -0.65 22.81 -6.52
CA ARG A 260 -1.54 22.51 -7.65
C ARG A 260 -0.85 21.58 -8.62
N ALA A 261 -1.59 20.61 -9.13
CA ALA A 261 -1.15 19.76 -10.24
C ALA A 261 -2.03 20.00 -11.45
N VAL A 262 -1.41 20.07 -12.63
CA VAL A 262 -2.07 20.33 -13.92
C VAL A 262 -1.73 19.19 -14.88
N LEU A 263 -2.74 18.50 -15.41
CA LEU A 263 -2.59 17.45 -16.40
C LEU A 263 -3.10 17.94 -17.76
N ASN A 264 -2.23 17.99 -18.76
CA ASN A 264 -2.56 18.43 -20.11
C ASN A 264 -3.31 19.78 -20.13
N GLY A 265 -2.82 20.75 -19.34
CA GLY A 265 -3.39 22.10 -19.23
C GLY A 265 -4.64 22.21 -18.34
N ARG A 266 -5.11 21.11 -17.73
CA ARG A 266 -6.30 21.09 -16.87
C ARG A 266 -5.90 20.86 -15.42
N PRO A 267 -6.31 21.73 -14.47
CA PRO A 267 -6.08 21.50 -13.05
C PRO A 267 -6.71 20.21 -12.58
N LEU A 268 -5.97 19.43 -11.81
CA LEU A 268 -6.49 18.25 -11.13
C LEU A 268 -7.28 18.67 -9.88
N THR A 269 -8.39 18.01 -9.65
CA THR A 269 -9.23 18.20 -8.45
C THR A 269 -8.87 17.23 -7.33
N THR A 270 -8.06 16.23 -7.62
CA THR A 270 -7.60 15.22 -6.67
C THR A 270 -6.10 14.95 -6.89
N PRO A 271 -5.36 14.51 -5.87
CA PRO A 271 -3.94 14.21 -6.01
C PRO A 271 -3.67 12.84 -6.67
N PHE A 272 -4.43 12.52 -7.74
CA PHE A 272 -4.31 11.24 -8.43
C PHE A 272 -4.39 11.42 -9.94
N ILE A 273 -3.66 10.58 -10.68
CA ILE A 273 -3.79 10.37 -12.12
C ILE A 273 -3.98 8.88 -12.43
N ARG A 274 -4.49 8.57 -13.61
CA ARG A 274 -4.69 7.19 -14.07
C ARG A 274 -3.59 6.74 -15.02
N HIS A 275 -3.43 5.43 -15.15
CA HIS A 275 -2.50 4.87 -16.14
C HIS A 275 -2.83 5.31 -17.58
N ALA A 276 -4.11 5.42 -17.89
CA ALA A 276 -4.57 5.92 -19.17
C ALA A 276 -4.07 7.34 -19.48
N ASP A 277 -3.96 8.21 -18.48
CA ASP A 277 -3.46 9.57 -18.64
C ASP A 277 -2.00 9.56 -19.08
N ILE A 278 -1.19 8.67 -18.50
CA ILE A 278 0.23 8.51 -18.82
C ILE A 278 0.40 7.96 -20.25
N VAL A 279 -0.27 6.84 -20.57
CA VAL A 279 -0.08 6.18 -21.87
C VAL A 279 -0.68 6.96 -23.04
N SER A 280 -1.58 7.89 -22.77
CA SER A 280 -2.09 8.83 -23.77
C SER A 280 -1.05 9.88 -24.19
N GLY A 281 0.03 10.00 -23.43
CA GLY A 281 1.03 11.04 -23.61
C GLY A 281 0.56 12.40 -23.08
N GLY A 282 1.46 13.39 -23.10
CA GLY A 282 1.17 14.74 -22.64
C GLY A 282 2.06 15.19 -21.49
N GLU A 283 1.54 16.03 -20.59
CA GLU A 283 2.30 16.65 -19.51
C GLU A 283 1.54 16.64 -18.18
N LEU A 284 2.25 16.27 -17.12
CA LEU A 284 1.89 16.52 -15.74
C LEU A 284 2.79 17.64 -15.19
N LYS A 285 2.22 18.76 -14.74
CA LYS A 285 2.93 19.90 -14.18
C LYS A 285 2.57 20.06 -12.71
N PHE A 286 3.58 20.16 -11.88
CA PHE A 286 3.45 20.53 -10.47
C PHE A 286 3.76 22.03 -10.27
N GLU A 287 2.83 22.75 -9.63
CA GLU A 287 2.91 24.18 -9.35
C GLU A 287 2.85 24.48 -7.85
#